data_9f3f5a5f4d933941b768985b6be26878
#
_entry.id   9f3f5a5f4d933941b768985b6be26878
#
_cell.length_a   1.000
_cell.length_b   1.000
_cell.length_c   1.000
_cell.angle_alpha   90.00
_cell.angle_beta   90.00
_cell.angle_gamma   90.00
#
_symmetry.space_group_name_H-M   'P 1'
#
loop_
_entity.id
_entity.type
_entity.pdbx_description
1 polymer ?
#
loop_
_entity_poly.entity_id
_entity_poly.type
_entity_poly.pdbx_seq_one_letter_code
_entity_poly.pdbx_strand_id
1 'polypeptide(L)'
;PTYKYIILVDVEKWGSSGMTIEDGIFLACDGRVKNKLTARKSISSAVLGGEGFFNLSLVGRGAVALESNVPEDELIEVELENDELKIDGNLAVCWSSNLDFTVERSTKTLVGSAVSGEGLVNVYRGTGRVLMSPVAPTDSLLTATNTTQANPAVKNNLPPEN
;
A
#
# COMPACT_ATOMS: atom_id res chain seq x y z
N PRO A 1 -14.88 -15.69 6.46
CA PRO A 1 -14.99 -14.73 5.37
C PRO A 1 -14.60 -13.37 5.88
N THR A 2 -13.59 -12.76 5.25
CA THR A 2 -13.22 -11.38 5.54
C THR A 2 -14.21 -10.49 4.81
N TYR A 3 -14.99 -9.72 5.55
CA TYR A 3 -15.91 -8.77 4.95
C TYR A 3 -15.11 -7.58 4.42
N LYS A 4 -15.42 -7.15 3.20
CA LYS A 4 -14.87 -5.96 2.57
C LYS A 4 -16.02 -4.98 2.33
N TYR A 5 -15.71 -3.70 2.42
CA TYR A 5 -16.64 -2.61 2.15
C TYR A 5 -16.34 -2.04 0.77
N ILE A 6 -17.35 -1.47 0.15
CA ILE A 6 -17.19 -0.66 -1.07
C ILE A 6 -17.40 0.79 -0.66
N ILE A 7 -16.39 1.62 -0.89
CA ILE A 7 -16.47 3.06 -0.68
C ILE A 7 -16.55 3.78 -2.02
N LEU A 8 -17.28 4.89 -2.06
CA LEU A 8 -17.41 5.73 -3.25
C LEU A 8 -16.71 7.06 -3.04
N VAL A 9 -15.63 7.27 -3.77
CA VAL A 9 -14.82 8.49 -3.67
C VAL A 9 -15.05 9.35 -4.91
N ASP A 10 -15.37 10.63 -4.70
CA ASP A 10 -15.49 11.60 -5.77
C ASP A 10 -14.12 12.13 -6.17
N VAL A 11 -13.69 11.81 -7.41
CA VAL A 11 -12.38 12.20 -7.96
C VAL A 11 -12.20 13.71 -8.05
N GLU A 12 -13.30 14.45 -8.30
CA GLU A 12 -13.27 15.90 -8.44
C GLU A 12 -12.85 16.62 -7.15
N LYS A 13 -13.15 16.05 -5.99
CA LYS A 13 -12.76 16.57 -4.67
C LYS A 13 -11.23 16.54 -4.43
N TRP A 14 -10.48 15.82 -5.25
CA TRP A 14 -9.00 15.71 -5.15
C TRP A 14 -8.25 16.74 -5.99
N GLY A 15 -8.97 17.71 -6.56
CA GLY A 15 -8.40 18.80 -7.34
C GLY A 15 -8.00 18.40 -8.77
N SER A 16 -7.31 19.30 -9.45
CA SER A 16 -6.97 19.12 -10.88
C SER A 16 -5.92 18.03 -11.14
N SER A 17 -5.08 17.71 -10.17
CA SER A 17 -4.10 16.63 -10.24
C SER A 17 -4.72 15.25 -10.06
N GLY A 18 -5.94 15.20 -9.52
CA GLY A 18 -6.66 13.98 -9.21
C GLY A 18 -6.11 13.24 -8.01
N MET A 19 -6.43 11.95 -7.95
CA MET A 19 -6.04 11.07 -6.87
C MET A 19 -5.24 9.87 -7.38
N THR A 20 -4.34 9.39 -6.56
CA THR A 20 -3.64 8.12 -6.74
C THR A 20 -4.18 7.13 -5.72
N ILE A 21 -4.41 5.89 -6.12
CA ILE A 21 -4.97 4.86 -5.25
C ILE A 21 -3.95 3.77 -4.95
N GLU A 22 -4.11 3.10 -3.82
CA GLU A 22 -3.31 1.93 -3.46
C GLU A 22 -3.61 0.78 -4.41
N ASP A 23 -2.63 -0.10 -4.60
CA ASP A 23 -2.74 -1.23 -5.52
C ASP A 23 -3.79 -2.25 -5.04
N GLY A 24 -4.47 -2.89 -6.01
CA GLY A 24 -5.42 -3.98 -5.78
C GLY A 24 -6.81 -3.58 -5.27
N ILE A 25 -7.07 -2.30 -4.94
CA ILE A 25 -8.36 -1.88 -4.35
C ILE A 25 -9.35 -1.27 -5.36
N PHE A 26 -8.93 -1.04 -6.61
CA PHE A 26 -9.80 -0.48 -7.65
C PHE A 26 -10.88 -1.48 -8.08
N LEU A 27 -12.14 -1.05 -8.07
CA LEU A 27 -13.27 -1.86 -8.51
C LEU A 27 -13.89 -1.32 -9.82
N ALA A 28 -14.25 -0.04 -9.83
CA ALA A 28 -14.92 0.60 -10.96
C ALA A 28 -14.80 2.12 -10.89
N CYS A 29 -15.04 2.81 -12.00
CA CYS A 29 -15.18 4.27 -12.01
C CYS A 29 -16.20 4.74 -13.06
N ASP A 30 -16.65 5.98 -12.91
CA ASP A 30 -17.46 6.69 -13.92
C ASP A 30 -16.68 6.79 -15.24
N GLY A 31 -17.35 6.66 -16.38
CA GLY A 31 -16.71 6.74 -17.69
C GLY A 31 -16.05 8.09 -18.03
N ARG A 32 -16.28 9.14 -17.24
CA ARG A 32 -15.63 10.45 -17.36
C ARG A 32 -14.32 10.52 -16.56
N VAL A 33 -14.04 9.57 -15.72
CA VAL A 33 -12.76 9.43 -15.00
C VAL A 33 -11.73 8.81 -15.93
N LYS A 34 -10.59 9.46 -16.06
CA LYS A 34 -9.44 8.98 -16.84
C LYS A 34 -8.41 8.37 -15.89
N ASN A 35 -7.83 7.29 -16.30
CA ASN A 35 -6.77 6.61 -15.55
C ASN A 35 -5.41 6.82 -16.19
N LYS A 36 -4.37 6.83 -15.36
CA LYS A 36 -2.97 6.87 -15.75
C LYS A 36 -2.15 6.02 -14.78
N LEU A 37 -1.30 5.17 -15.30
CA LEU A 37 -0.32 4.46 -14.48
C LEU A 37 0.84 5.40 -14.16
N THR A 38 1.15 5.53 -12.88
CA THR A 38 2.27 6.35 -12.39
C THR A 38 3.28 5.43 -11.72
N ALA A 39 4.53 5.46 -12.20
CA ALA A 39 5.61 4.67 -11.61
C ALA A 39 5.91 5.15 -10.19
N ARG A 40 6.06 4.21 -9.25
CA ARG A 40 6.54 4.51 -7.89
C ARG A 40 8.02 4.86 -7.94
N LYS A 41 8.40 5.99 -7.36
CA LYS A 41 9.80 6.33 -7.12
C LYS A 41 10.27 5.56 -5.88
N SER A 42 10.88 4.40 -6.08
CA SER A 42 11.51 3.64 -4.99
C SER A 42 12.98 4.01 -4.86
N ILE A 43 13.48 4.14 -3.63
CA ILE A 43 14.89 4.47 -3.34
C ILE A 43 15.84 3.34 -3.75
N SER A 44 15.37 2.13 -3.96
CA SER A 44 16.19 1.08 -4.58
C SER A 44 15.33 0.02 -5.24
N SER A 45 15.34 0.01 -6.57
CA SER A 45 14.83 -1.09 -7.40
C SER A 45 15.47 -2.46 -7.06
N ALA A 46 16.61 -2.48 -6.38
CA ALA A 46 17.31 -3.68 -5.93
C ALA A 46 16.64 -4.36 -4.72
N VAL A 47 15.83 -3.63 -3.93
CA VAL A 47 15.18 -4.16 -2.70
C VAL A 47 13.85 -4.84 -3.02
N LEU A 48 13.21 -4.50 -4.15
CA LEU A 48 11.86 -4.94 -4.51
C LEU A 48 11.84 -5.84 -5.77
N GLY A 49 12.94 -6.54 -6.06
CA GLY A 49 12.94 -7.57 -7.12
C GLY A 49 12.90 -7.05 -8.56
N GLY A 50 13.13 -5.76 -8.81
CA GLY A 50 13.26 -5.21 -10.18
C GLY A 50 11.95 -5.02 -10.94
N GLU A 51 10.80 -5.42 -10.41
CA GLU A 51 9.50 -5.13 -10.99
C GLU A 51 9.07 -3.72 -10.62
N GLY A 52 8.80 -2.88 -11.63
CA GLY A 52 8.34 -1.51 -11.43
C GLY A 52 6.95 -1.52 -10.79
N PHE A 53 6.84 -1.02 -9.58
CA PHE A 53 5.53 -0.81 -8.94
C PHE A 53 4.88 0.43 -9.55
N PHE A 54 3.66 0.27 -10.02
CA PHE A 54 2.84 1.35 -10.57
C PHE A 54 1.64 1.56 -9.67
N ASN A 55 1.32 2.82 -9.43
CA ASN A 55 0.06 3.20 -8.82
C ASN A 55 -0.90 3.69 -9.90
N LEU A 56 -2.17 3.41 -9.72
CA LEU A 56 -3.23 3.92 -10.56
C LEU A 56 -3.61 5.33 -10.12
N SER A 57 -3.40 6.31 -10.99
CA SER A 57 -3.85 7.68 -10.79
C SER A 57 -5.12 7.94 -11.59
N LEU A 58 -6.08 8.61 -10.97
CA LEU A 58 -7.40 8.92 -11.51
C LEU A 58 -7.60 10.42 -11.57
N VAL A 59 -8.04 10.93 -12.71
CA VAL A 59 -8.30 12.35 -12.92
C VAL A 59 -9.64 12.53 -13.66
N GLY A 60 -10.30 13.65 -13.43
CA GLY A 60 -11.57 13.96 -14.11
C GLY A 60 -12.71 14.15 -13.13
N ARG A 61 -13.93 13.88 -13.60
CA ARG A 61 -15.18 14.07 -12.85
C ARG A 61 -15.92 12.78 -12.73
N GLY A 62 -16.39 12.48 -11.53
CA GLY A 62 -17.19 11.31 -11.23
C GLY A 62 -16.67 10.52 -10.06
N ALA A 63 -17.40 9.47 -9.73
CA ALA A 63 -17.08 8.58 -8.63
C ALA A 63 -16.16 7.44 -9.06
N VAL A 64 -15.35 7.00 -8.12
CA VAL A 64 -14.62 5.73 -8.17
C VAL A 64 -15.08 4.86 -7.01
N ALA A 65 -15.29 3.57 -7.29
CA ALA A 65 -15.57 2.55 -6.30
C ALA A 65 -14.26 1.85 -5.92
N LEU A 66 -13.94 1.85 -4.64
CA LEU A 66 -12.75 1.22 -4.08
C LEU A 66 -13.14 0.17 -3.03
N GLU A 67 -12.35 -0.87 -2.92
CA GLU A 67 -12.44 -1.84 -1.83
C GLU A 67 -11.80 -1.26 -0.57
N SER A 68 -12.44 -1.45 0.59
CA SER A 68 -11.94 -1.02 1.89
C SER A 68 -12.10 -2.11 2.95
N ASN A 69 -11.21 -2.14 3.93
CA ASN A 69 -11.30 -3.03 5.08
C ASN A 69 -12.23 -2.51 6.18
N VAL A 70 -12.57 -1.24 6.12
CA VAL A 70 -13.47 -0.54 7.06
C VAL A 70 -14.53 0.24 6.29
N PRO A 71 -15.67 0.54 6.89
CA PRO A 71 -16.67 1.43 6.29
C PRO A 71 -16.10 2.85 6.10
N GLU A 72 -16.74 3.65 5.24
CA GLU A 72 -16.26 4.98 4.85
C GLU A 72 -16.11 5.95 6.03
N ASP A 73 -16.99 5.86 7.01
CA ASP A 73 -17.01 6.71 8.21
C ASP A 73 -15.90 6.39 9.23
N GLU A 74 -15.23 5.25 9.07
CA GLU A 74 -14.05 4.90 9.87
C GLU A 74 -12.71 5.28 9.19
N LEU A 75 -12.75 5.74 7.94
CA LEU A 75 -11.54 6.20 7.25
C LEU A 75 -11.06 7.53 7.82
N ILE A 76 -9.74 7.70 7.84
CA ILE A 76 -9.07 8.89 8.38
C ILE A 76 -8.54 9.70 7.20
N GLU A 77 -8.99 10.95 7.06
CA GLU A 77 -8.42 11.89 6.11
C GLU A 77 -7.38 12.78 6.82
N VAL A 78 -6.17 12.84 6.26
CA VAL A 78 -5.07 13.68 6.73
C VAL A 78 -4.77 14.72 5.65
N GLU A 79 -4.86 15.99 6.00
CA GLU A 79 -4.46 17.11 5.14
C GLU A 79 -3.00 17.48 5.40
N LEU A 80 -2.25 17.75 4.33
CA LEU A 80 -0.85 18.17 4.35
C LEU A 80 -0.76 19.58 3.74
N GLU A 81 -0.10 20.49 4.45
CA GLU A 81 0.20 21.85 3.99
C GLU A 81 1.72 22.07 3.96
N ASN A 82 2.38 21.68 2.85
CA ASN A 82 3.82 21.68 2.71
C ASN A 82 4.50 20.85 3.83
N ASP A 83 3.95 19.66 4.08
CA ASP A 83 4.29 18.80 5.20
C ASP A 83 4.63 17.38 4.75
N GLU A 84 5.02 16.52 5.70
CA GLU A 84 5.39 15.13 5.48
C GLU A 84 4.55 14.19 6.36
N LEU A 85 3.97 13.16 5.75
CA LEU A 85 3.29 12.07 6.44
C LEU A 85 4.04 10.76 6.18
N LYS A 86 4.35 10.03 7.24
CA LYS A 86 4.93 8.67 7.18
C LYS A 86 3.93 7.65 7.69
N ILE A 87 3.64 6.66 6.86
CA ILE A 87 2.69 5.60 7.17
C ILE A 87 3.41 4.26 7.11
N ASP A 88 3.32 3.46 8.15
CA ASP A 88 3.83 2.10 8.19
C ASP A 88 2.87 1.15 7.46
N GLY A 89 3.39 0.35 6.55
CA GLY A 89 2.62 -0.62 5.78
C GLY A 89 1.60 -0.01 4.80
N ASN A 90 0.61 -0.81 4.40
CA ASN A 90 -0.39 -0.49 3.38
C ASN A 90 -1.68 0.07 4.00
N LEU A 91 -1.57 1.10 4.82
CA LEU A 91 -2.72 1.75 5.44
C LEU A 91 -3.35 2.84 4.56
N ALA A 92 -2.59 3.41 3.61
CA ALA A 92 -3.14 4.40 2.69
C ALA A 92 -4.13 3.74 1.71
N VAL A 93 -5.27 4.38 1.52
CA VAL A 93 -6.30 4.00 0.55
C VAL A 93 -6.09 4.79 -0.74
N CYS A 94 -6.00 6.10 -0.63
CA CYS A 94 -5.72 6.99 -1.74
C CYS A 94 -5.13 8.32 -1.26
N TRP A 95 -4.49 9.06 -2.19
CA TRP A 95 -3.86 10.34 -1.90
C TRP A 95 -3.88 11.27 -3.10
N SER A 96 -3.68 12.57 -2.87
CA SER A 96 -3.57 13.57 -3.94
C SER A 96 -2.39 13.25 -4.85
N SER A 97 -2.62 13.19 -6.17
CA SER A 97 -1.59 12.79 -7.15
C SER A 97 -0.41 13.76 -7.27
N ASN A 98 -0.53 14.96 -6.72
CA ASN A 98 0.56 15.95 -6.66
C ASN A 98 1.49 15.78 -5.44
N LEU A 99 1.16 14.90 -4.49
CA LEU A 99 2.09 14.56 -3.41
C LEU A 99 3.29 13.77 -3.96
N ASP A 100 4.49 14.10 -3.49
CA ASP A 100 5.67 13.27 -3.76
C ASP A 100 5.62 12.04 -2.87
N PHE A 101 5.45 10.88 -3.50
CA PHE A 101 5.35 9.59 -2.82
C PHE A 101 6.65 8.81 -2.97
N THR A 102 7.22 8.38 -1.85
CA THR A 102 8.41 7.53 -1.79
C THR A 102 8.23 6.41 -0.77
N VAL A 103 8.97 5.32 -0.96
CA VAL A 103 9.08 4.24 0.04
C VAL A 103 10.47 4.31 0.66
N GLU A 104 10.53 4.48 1.98
CA GLU A 104 11.76 4.62 2.74
C GLU A 104 11.92 3.49 3.75
N ARG A 105 13.16 3.24 4.18
CA ARG A 105 13.39 2.32 5.31
C ARG A 105 13.13 3.03 6.62
N SER A 106 12.41 2.37 7.52
CA SER A 106 12.30 2.85 8.91
C SER A 106 13.66 2.75 9.59
N THR A 107 14.12 3.86 10.17
CA THR A 107 15.40 3.92 10.89
C THR A 107 15.43 3.09 12.18
N LYS A 108 14.27 2.60 12.63
CA LYS A 108 14.14 1.84 13.89
C LYS A 108 14.51 0.36 13.80
N THR A 109 14.72 -0.17 12.59
CA THR A 109 14.93 -1.62 12.41
C THR A 109 16.20 -1.89 11.59
N LEU A 110 17.38 -1.57 12.15
CA LEU A 110 18.67 -1.83 11.50
C LEU A 110 19.18 -3.28 11.68
N VAL A 111 18.50 -4.11 12.49
CA VAL A 111 18.98 -5.48 12.76
C VAL A 111 17.84 -6.45 12.49
N GLY A 112 17.89 -7.16 11.37
CA GLY A 112 17.08 -8.36 11.09
C GLY A 112 16.02 -8.28 10.01
N SER A 113 15.60 -7.12 9.49
CA SER A 113 14.45 -7.03 8.57
C SER A 113 14.79 -6.86 7.08
N ALA A 114 15.98 -7.27 6.67
CA ALA A 114 16.37 -7.16 5.26
C ALA A 114 15.69 -8.18 4.32
N VAL A 115 14.96 -9.16 4.87
CA VAL A 115 14.43 -10.30 4.12
C VAL A 115 12.89 -10.35 4.08
N SER A 116 12.18 -9.67 5.01
CA SER A 116 10.74 -9.81 5.18
C SER A 116 9.89 -8.61 4.71
N GLY A 117 10.51 -7.55 4.15
CA GLY A 117 9.77 -6.33 3.81
C GLY A 117 9.31 -5.50 5.03
N GLU A 118 9.57 -5.97 6.24
CA GLU A 118 9.31 -5.23 7.47
C GLU A 118 10.26 -4.05 7.60
N GLY A 119 9.75 -2.91 8.07
CA GLY A 119 10.54 -1.70 8.23
C GLY A 119 10.59 -0.78 7.01
N LEU A 120 9.70 -0.96 6.05
CA LEU A 120 9.43 0.02 4.99
C LEU A 120 8.29 0.93 5.41
N VAL A 121 8.45 2.23 5.16
CA VAL A 121 7.41 3.23 5.38
C VAL A 121 7.08 3.95 4.08
N ASN A 122 5.82 4.18 3.86
CA ASN A 122 5.30 5.02 2.80
C ASN A 122 5.38 6.48 3.24
N VAL A 123 5.99 7.33 2.43
CA VAL A 123 6.21 8.75 2.75
C VAL A 123 5.55 9.61 1.70
N TYR A 124 4.71 10.52 2.15
CA TYR A 124 3.94 11.47 1.35
C TYR A 124 4.40 12.88 1.71
N ARG A 125 4.83 13.69 0.73
CA ARG A 125 5.35 15.05 0.94
C ARG A 125 4.64 16.05 0.06
N GLY A 126 4.39 17.23 0.60
CA GLY A 126 3.85 18.36 -0.15
C GLY A 126 2.55 18.91 0.43
N THR A 127 1.71 19.45 -0.45
CA THR A 127 0.39 19.99 -0.09
C THR A 127 -0.68 19.15 -0.79
N GLY A 128 -1.58 18.57 -0.02
CA GLY A 128 -2.64 17.69 -0.50
C GLY A 128 -3.26 16.91 0.64
N ARG A 129 -3.89 15.78 0.33
CA ARG A 129 -4.52 14.93 1.35
C ARG A 129 -4.21 13.46 1.14
N VAL A 130 -4.29 12.70 2.21
CA VAL A 130 -4.17 11.23 2.22
C VAL A 130 -5.37 10.66 2.96
N LEU A 131 -6.09 9.73 2.33
CA LEU A 131 -7.14 8.93 2.96
C LEU A 131 -6.55 7.60 3.38
N MET A 132 -6.71 7.22 4.64
CA MET A 132 -6.11 6.00 5.18
C MET A 132 -7.10 5.19 6.00
N SER A 133 -6.87 3.89 6.03
CA SER A 133 -7.56 2.94 6.92
C SER A 133 -6.84 2.89 8.27
N PRO A 134 -7.57 2.86 9.40
CA PRO A 134 -6.97 2.66 10.73
C PRO A 134 -6.46 1.23 10.95
N VAL A 135 -6.80 0.29 10.05
CA VAL A 135 -6.41 -1.12 10.15
C VAL A 135 -5.74 -1.59 8.85
N ALA A 136 -4.71 -2.42 9.00
CA ALA A 136 -4.02 -3.01 7.85
C ALA A 136 -4.91 -4.03 7.12
N PRO A 137 -4.71 -4.22 5.79
CA PRO A 137 -5.38 -5.27 5.04
C PRO A 137 -5.10 -6.65 5.66
N THR A 138 -6.15 -7.46 5.81
CA THR A 138 -6.06 -8.78 6.46
C THR A 138 -5.13 -9.73 5.71
N ASP A 139 -4.98 -9.56 4.41
CA ASP A 139 -4.11 -10.40 3.58
C ASP A 139 -2.61 -10.20 3.91
N SER A 140 -2.24 -9.02 4.40
CA SER A 140 -0.88 -8.73 4.88
C SER A 140 -0.53 -9.53 6.14
N LEU A 141 -1.51 -9.79 7.01
CA LEU A 141 -1.34 -10.55 8.24
C LEU A 141 -1.18 -12.05 7.98
N LEU A 142 -1.84 -12.60 6.95
CA LEU A 142 -1.75 -14.02 6.58
C LEU A 142 -0.39 -14.35 5.94
N THR A 143 0.22 -13.43 5.24
CA THR A 143 1.55 -13.61 4.65
C THR A 143 2.65 -13.65 5.72
N ALA A 144 2.53 -12.85 6.77
CA ALA A 144 3.49 -12.83 7.89
C ALA A 144 3.46 -14.12 8.73
N THR A 145 2.30 -14.77 8.88
CA THR A 145 2.17 -16.01 9.68
C THR A 145 2.67 -17.27 8.95
N ASN A 146 2.68 -17.30 7.62
CA ASN A 146 3.14 -18.45 6.85
C ASN A 146 4.66 -18.55 6.72
N THR A 147 5.43 -17.51 7.08
CA THR A 147 6.89 -17.54 6.99
C THR A 147 7.55 -18.18 8.23
N THR A 148 6.78 -18.48 9.30
CA THR A 148 7.35 -19.00 10.56
C THR A 148 7.28 -20.53 10.68
N GLN A 149 6.75 -21.26 9.69
CA GLN A 149 6.78 -22.74 9.64
C GLN A 149 7.71 -23.27 8.57
N ALA A 150 9.01 -22.94 8.64
CA ALA A 150 10.04 -23.74 8.00
C ALA A 150 10.35 -24.94 8.87
N ASN A 151 9.90 -26.10 8.43
CA ASN A 151 10.04 -27.40 9.02
C ASN A 151 11.52 -27.74 9.29
N PRO A 152 11.93 -28.15 10.52
CA PRO A 152 13.28 -28.64 10.73
C PRO A 152 13.45 -29.99 10.03
N ALA A 153 14.44 -30.07 9.15
CA ALA A 153 14.82 -31.27 8.41
C ALA A 153 15.03 -32.46 9.35
N VAL A 154 14.25 -33.48 9.15
CA VAL A 154 14.45 -34.83 9.75
C VAL A 154 15.73 -35.39 9.14
N LYS A 155 16.80 -35.47 9.93
CA LYS A 155 18.00 -36.24 9.59
C LYS A 155 17.68 -37.71 9.71
N ASN A 156 17.49 -38.41 8.60
CA ASN A 156 17.44 -39.85 8.57
C ASN A 156 18.87 -40.39 8.78
N ASN A 157 19.18 -40.85 9.98
CA ASN A 157 20.30 -41.71 10.26
C ASN A 157 19.90 -43.14 9.92
N LEU A 158 20.39 -43.66 8.78
CA LEU A 158 20.42 -45.08 8.51
C LEU A 158 21.74 -45.67 9.04
N PRO A 159 21.72 -46.81 9.76
CA PRO A 159 22.94 -47.49 10.17
C PRO A 159 23.58 -48.21 8.98
N PRO A 160 24.92 -48.45 8.99
CA PRO A 160 25.60 -49.14 7.92
C PRO A 160 25.27 -50.64 7.96
N GLU A 161 24.93 -51.20 6.80
CA GLU A 161 24.83 -52.66 6.60
C GLU A 161 26.24 -53.25 6.52
N ASN A 162 26.41 -54.37 7.29
CA ASN A 162 27.59 -55.25 7.20
C ASN A 162 27.49 -56.16 5.98
#